data_779221843fe1e933fa6583f49fc8c907
#
_entry.id   779221843fe1e933fa6583f49fc8c907
#
_cell.length_a   1.000
_cell.length_b   1.000
_cell.length_c   1.000
_cell.angle_alpha   90.00
_cell.angle_beta   90.00
_cell.angle_gamma   90.00
#
_symmetry.space_group_name_H-M   'P 1'
#
loop_
_entity.id
_entity.type
_entity.pdbx_description
1 polymer ?
#
loop_
_entity_poly.entity_id
_entity_poly.type
_entity_poly.pdbx_seq_one_letter_code
_entity_poly.pdbx_strand_id
1 'polypeptide(L)'
;MSILENELHLSSGKVIKNRICKAAMTERIASADNFCGERHIRLYEKWASGNIGLLLTGNVQIDRQHMEGPANICIEESTYKSQLPYLKKWARAGTKENTHLWMQISH
;
A
#
# COMPACT_ATOMS: atom_id res chain seq x y z
N MET A 1 -3.14 -28.37 8.26
CA MET A 1 -2.65 -27.05 7.80
C MET A 1 -3.00 -26.81 6.36
N SER A 2 -3.51 -25.63 6.06
CA SER A 2 -3.81 -25.24 4.68
C SER A 2 -2.53 -24.85 3.96
N ILE A 3 -2.45 -25.15 2.64
CA ILE A 3 -1.36 -24.67 1.80
C ILE A 3 -1.28 -23.13 1.79
N LEU A 4 -2.38 -22.46 2.07
CA LEU A 4 -2.42 -20.99 2.14
C LEU A 4 -1.54 -20.44 3.28
N GLU A 5 -1.29 -21.21 4.30
CA GLU A 5 -0.45 -20.81 5.44
C GLU A 5 1.04 -21.01 5.18
N ASN A 6 1.40 -21.69 4.10
CA ASN A 6 2.80 -21.95 3.76
C ASN A 6 3.49 -20.67 3.27
N GLU A 7 4.75 -20.52 3.67
CA GLU A 7 5.57 -19.42 3.17
C GLU A 7 5.75 -19.50 1.66
N LEU A 8 5.93 -18.35 1.04
CA LEU A 8 6.29 -18.23 -0.37
C LEU A 8 7.67 -17.59 -0.47
N HIS A 9 8.63 -18.35 -0.97
CA HIS A 9 9.99 -17.88 -1.15
C HIS A 9 10.16 -17.26 -2.54
N LEU A 10 10.59 -16.00 -2.58
CA LEU A 10 10.82 -15.29 -3.82
C LEU A 10 12.28 -15.48 -4.27
N SER A 11 12.53 -15.39 -5.57
CA SER A 11 13.86 -15.51 -6.14
C SER A 11 14.85 -14.47 -5.61
N SER A 12 14.33 -13.33 -5.11
CA SER A 12 15.14 -12.28 -4.49
C SER A 12 15.69 -12.63 -3.11
N GLY A 13 15.25 -13.77 -2.54
CA GLY A 13 15.59 -14.16 -1.17
C GLY A 13 14.58 -13.68 -0.14
N LYS A 14 13.60 -12.88 -0.52
CA LYS A 14 12.53 -12.44 0.38
C LYS A 14 11.53 -13.57 0.58
N VAL A 15 10.90 -13.58 1.76
CA VAL A 15 9.91 -14.59 2.11
C VAL A 15 8.60 -13.91 2.47
N ILE A 16 7.52 -14.29 1.79
CA ILE A 16 6.17 -13.87 2.13
C ILE A 16 5.60 -14.92 3.08
N LYS A 17 5.10 -14.49 4.23
CA LYS A 17 4.75 -15.38 5.35
C LYS A 17 3.63 -16.39 5.06
N ASN A 18 2.77 -16.09 4.09
CA ASN A 18 1.71 -17.00 3.66
C ASN A 18 1.28 -16.68 2.22
N ARG A 19 0.34 -17.41 1.68
CA ARG A 19 -0.06 -17.31 0.28
C ARG A 19 -1.38 -16.55 0.10
N ILE A 20 -1.69 -15.66 1.04
CA ILE A 20 -2.87 -14.82 0.97
C ILE A 20 -2.44 -13.41 0.57
N CYS A 21 -3.02 -12.91 -0.52
CA CYS A 21 -2.73 -11.58 -1.05
C CYS A 21 -4.01 -10.77 -1.17
N LYS A 22 -3.99 -9.53 -0.66
CA LYS A 22 -5.05 -8.57 -0.96
C LYS A 22 -4.68 -7.89 -2.28
N ALA A 23 -5.49 -8.09 -3.31
CA ALA A 23 -5.29 -7.45 -4.60
C ALA A 23 -5.43 -5.92 -4.50
N ALA A 24 -4.92 -5.22 -5.50
CA ALA A 24 -5.03 -3.77 -5.55
C ALA A 24 -6.50 -3.33 -5.61
N MET A 25 -6.85 -2.40 -4.73
CA MET A 25 -8.18 -1.79 -4.68
C MET A 25 -7.98 -0.30 -4.42
N THR A 26 -8.47 0.55 -5.32
CA THR A 26 -8.33 2.00 -5.18
C THR A 26 -9.37 2.52 -4.18
N GLU A 27 -8.92 3.05 -3.06
CA GLU A 27 -9.77 3.41 -1.92
C GLU A 27 -10.43 4.77 -2.07
N ARG A 28 -9.79 5.71 -2.78
CA ARG A 28 -10.27 7.09 -2.97
C ARG A 28 -10.50 7.81 -1.65
N ILE A 29 -9.53 7.74 -0.75
CA ILE A 29 -9.59 8.39 0.56
C ILE A 29 -8.42 9.35 0.81
N ALA A 30 -7.74 9.77 -0.25
CA ALA A 30 -6.68 10.76 -0.13
C ALA A 30 -7.26 12.15 0.21
N SER A 31 -6.40 13.04 0.72
CA SER A 31 -6.77 14.41 1.02
C SER A 31 -7.10 15.18 -0.26
N ALA A 32 -7.57 16.43 -0.10
CA ALA A 32 -7.81 17.33 -1.23
C ALA A 32 -6.55 17.56 -2.06
N ASP A 33 -5.37 17.46 -1.43
CA ASP A 33 -4.08 17.59 -2.13
C ASP A 33 -3.61 16.28 -2.74
N ASN A 34 -4.40 15.22 -2.68
CA ASN A 34 -4.06 13.87 -3.15
C ASN A 34 -2.91 13.26 -2.35
N PHE A 35 -2.85 13.53 -1.07
CA PHE A 35 -1.85 12.99 -0.16
C PHE A 35 -2.39 11.78 0.60
N CYS A 36 -1.51 10.84 0.86
CA CYS A 36 -1.74 9.80 1.85
C CYS A 36 -1.99 10.44 3.22
N GLY A 37 -2.87 9.85 4.02
CA GLY A 37 -3.20 10.39 5.35
C GLY A 37 -3.62 9.31 6.33
N GLU A 38 -4.18 9.75 7.46
CA GLU A 38 -4.55 8.88 8.57
C GLU A 38 -5.51 7.76 8.17
N ARG A 39 -6.41 8.02 7.23
CA ARG A 39 -7.36 7.01 6.78
C ARG A 39 -6.66 5.83 6.10
N HIS A 40 -5.63 6.11 5.30
CA HIS A 40 -4.81 5.05 4.68
C HIS A 40 -4.06 4.26 5.74
N ILE A 41 -3.46 4.97 6.70
CA ILE A 41 -2.68 4.35 7.76
C ILE A 41 -3.55 3.37 8.55
N ARG A 42 -4.74 3.81 8.98
CA ARG A 42 -5.66 2.96 9.74
C ARG A 42 -6.15 1.75 8.94
N LEU A 43 -6.51 1.97 7.68
CA LEU A 43 -7.01 0.91 6.82
C LEU A 43 -5.96 -0.17 6.59
N TYR A 44 -4.74 0.25 6.24
CA TYR A 44 -3.67 -0.69 5.95
C TYR A 44 -3.16 -1.41 7.19
N GLU A 45 -3.17 -0.74 8.34
CA GLU A 45 -2.86 -1.39 9.60
C GLU A 45 -3.89 -2.49 9.93
N LYS A 46 -5.16 -2.20 9.68
CA LYS A 46 -6.24 -3.17 9.89
C LYS A 46 -6.05 -4.38 8.99
N TRP A 47 -5.76 -4.16 7.72
CA TRP A 47 -5.52 -5.26 6.78
C TRP A 47 -4.28 -6.06 7.15
N ALA A 48 -3.16 -5.39 7.45
CA ALA A 48 -1.92 -6.09 7.81
C ALA A 48 -2.10 -6.95 9.06
N SER A 49 -2.94 -6.52 10.00
CA SER A 49 -3.24 -7.27 11.22
C SER A 49 -4.13 -8.50 10.97
N GLY A 50 -4.66 -8.65 9.77
CA GLY A 50 -5.54 -9.76 9.39
C GLY A 50 -4.82 -11.01 8.87
N ASN A 51 -3.53 -11.15 9.16
CA ASN A 51 -2.72 -12.29 8.71
C ASN A 51 -2.63 -12.43 7.19
N ILE A 52 -2.43 -11.32 6.51
CA ILE A 52 -2.22 -11.29 5.05
C ILE A 52 -0.72 -11.27 4.75
N GLY A 53 -0.28 -12.13 3.83
CA GLY A 53 1.13 -12.20 3.45
C GLY A 53 1.56 -11.00 2.60
N LEU A 54 0.72 -10.57 1.68
CA LEU A 54 1.02 -9.49 0.75
C LEU A 54 -0.17 -8.55 0.60
N LEU A 55 0.07 -7.25 0.74
CA LEU A 55 -0.89 -6.19 0.43
C LEU A 55 -0.42 -5.43 -0.81
N LEU A 56 -1.30 -5.29 -1.80
CA LEU A 56 -1.07 -4.35 -2.89
C LEU A 56 -1.87 -3.08 -2.61
N THR A 57 -1.25 -1.92 -2.80
CA THR A 57 -1.97 -0.66 -2.65
C THR A 57 -2.95 -0.46 -3.81
N GLY A 58 -3.92 0.41 -3.63
CA GLY A 58 -4.67 0.96 -4.75
C GLY A 58 -3.74 1.79 -5.64
N ASN A 59 -4.28 2.33 -6.72
CA ASN A 59 -3.49 3.13 -7.66
C ASN A 59 -2.83 4.33 -6.97
N VAL A 60 -1.51 4.42 -7.10
CA VAL A 60 -0.74 5.59 -6.71
C VAL A 60 -0.33 6.29 -7.99
N GLN A 61 -0.86 7.47 -8.21
CA GLN A 61 -0.64 8.23 -9.43
C GLN A 61 0.68 8.98 -9.36
N ILE A 62 1.27 9.25 -10.50
CA ILE A 62 2.56 9.95 -10.60
C ILE A 62 2.43 11.32 -11.27
N ASP A 63 1.26 11.67 -11.75
CA ASP A 63 1.02 12.92 -12.46
C ASP A 63 -0.37 13.44 -12.13
N ARG A 64 -0.41 14.60 -11.45
CA ARG A 64 -1.66 15.22 -11.02
C ARG A 64 -2.57 15.61 -12.21
N GLN A 65 -2.01 15.82 -13.36
CA GLN A 65 -2.78 16.19 -14.56
C GLN A 65 -3.41 14.96 -15.25
N HIS A 66 -3.01 13.77 -14.88
CA HIS A 66 -3.48 12.52 -15.48
C HIS A 66 -3.93 11.54 -14.41
N MET A 67 -4.88 11.98 -13.58
CA MET A 67 -5.44 11.16 -12.50
C MET A 67 -6.52 10.24 -13.04
N GLU A 68 -6.56 9.02 -12.54
CA GLU A 68 -7.60 8.05 -12.87
C GLU A 68 -8.94 8.44 -12.26
N GLY A 69 -8.94 9.16 -11.13
CA GLY A 69 -10.14 9.61 -10.46
C GLY A 69 -9.82 10.49 -9.26
N PRO A 70 -10.86 11.06 -8.61
CA PRO A 70 -10.65 11.93 -7.46
C PRO A 70 -10.18 11.16 -6.24
N ALA A 71 -9.51 11.85 -5.32
CA ALA A 71 -9.08 11.32 -4.03
C ALA A 71 -8.14 10.12 -4.11
N ASN A 72 -7.44 9.94 -5.22
CA ASN A 72 -6.33 9.00 -5.33
C ASN A 72 -5.07 9.66 -4.78
N ILE A 73 -4.15 8.84 -4.29
CA ILE A 73 -2.83 9.35 -3.89
C ILE A 73 -2.06 9.70 -5.16
N CYS A 74 -1.42 10.87 -5.17
CA CYS A 74 -0.53 11.29 -6.23
C CYS A 74 0.83 11.66 -5.63
N ILE A 75 1.88 11.00 -6.08
CA ILE A 75 3.24 11.27 -5.63
C ILE A 75 4.02 11.84 -6.81
N GLU A 76 4.32 13.13 -6.73
CA GLU A 76 5.07 13.87 -7.73
C GLU A 76 6.34 14.44 -7.12
N GLU A 77 7.30 14.80 -7.96
CA GLU A 77 8.54 15.41 -7.50
C GLU A 77 8.28 16.68 -6.68
N SER A 78 7.30 17.48 -7.07
CA SER A 78 6.96 18.73 -6.38
C SER A 78 6.32 18.53 -5.01
N THR A 79 5.78 17.34 -4.73
CA THR A 79 4.97 17.11 -3.51
C THR A 79 5.47 15.98 -2.61
N TYR A 80 6.34 15.10 -3.11
CA TYR A 80 6.70 13.90 -2.35
C TYR A 80 7.33 14.22 -0.99
N LYS A 81 8.11 15.29 -0.90
CA LYS A 81 8.75 15.67 0.37
C LYS A 81 7.72 16.03 1.44
N SER A 82 6.66 16.73 1.06
CA SER A 82 5.57 17.09 1.96
C SER A 82 4.78 15.86 2.42
N GLN A 83 4.69 14.83 1.58
CA GLN A 83 3.99 13.61 1.91
C GLN A 83 4.84 12.61 2.70
N LEU A 84 6.15 12.75 2.67
CA LEU A 84 7.07 11.72 3.17
C LEU A 84 6.76 11.24 4.59
N PRO A 85 6.43 12.11 5.57
CA PRO A 85 6.07 11.64 6.91
C PRO A 85 4.88 10.69 6.91
N TYR A 86 3.85 10.97 6.12
CA TYR A 86 2.67 10.10 6.01
C TYR A 86 2.98 8.82 5.23
N LEU A 87 3.79 8.91 4.19
CA LEU A 87 4.20 7.73 3.42
C LEU A 87 4.97 6.75 4.31
N LYS A 88 5.84 7.26 5.18
CA LYS A 88 6.56 6.43 6.13
C LYS A 88 5.62 5.73 7.11
N LYS A 89 4.64 6.45 7.65
CA LYS A 89 3.63 5.87 8.55
C LYS A 89 2.78 4.82 7.83
N TRP A 90 2.42 5.08 6.59
CA TRP A 90 1.65 4.14 5.77
C TRP A 90 2.45 2.85 5.52
N ALA A 91 3.72 3.00 5.17
CA ALA A 91 4.60 1.85 4.98
C ALA A 91 4.72 1.00 6.24
N ARG A 92 4.87 1.63 7.40
CA ARG A 92 4.92 0.92 8.69
C ARG A 92 3.61 0.21 9.00
N ALA A 93 2.49 0.87 8.75
CA ALA A 93 1.16 0.30 9.01
C ALA A 93 0.91 -0.93 8.14
N GLY A 94 1.24 -0.85 6.86
CA GLY A 94 0.98 -1.92 5.89
C GLY A 94 1.97 -3.07 5.97
N THR A 95 3.05 -2.94 6.73
CA THR A 95 4.04 -4.01 6.90
C THR A 95 4.01 -4.63 8.30
N LYS A 96 3.00 -4.33 9.11
CA LYS A 96 2.85 -4.96 10.41
C LYS A 96 2.68 -6.46 10.28
N GLU A 97 3.05 -7.20 11.33
CA GLU A 97 2.94 -8.66 11.39
C GLU A 97 3.70 -9.36 10.25
N ASN A 98 4.82 -8.77 9.82
CA ASN A 98 5.64 -9.28 8.71
C ASN A 98 4.89 -9.36 7.36
N THR A 99 3.86 -8.55 7.18
CA THR A 99 3.17 -8.40 5.91
C THR A 99 4.05 -7.64 4.93
N HIS A 100 4.06 -8.05 3.66
CA HIS A 100 4.69 -7.27 2.59
C HIS A 100 3.68 -6.27 2.04
N LEU A 101 4.13 -5.05 1.81
CA LEU A 101 3.32 -4.00 1.18
C LEU A 101 3.99 -3.55 -0.12
N TRP A 102 3.31 -3.73 -1.24
CA TRP A 102 3.80 -3.30 -2.54
C TRP A 102 2.90 -2.22 -3.11
N MET A 103 3.52 -1.16 -3.61
CA MET A 103 2.79 -0.04 -4.19
C MET A 103 2.48 -0.32 -5.66
N GLN A 104 1.22 -0.15 -6.05
CA GLN A 104 0.82 -0.20 -7.45
C GLN A 104 0.90 1.22 -8.03
N ILE A 105 1.94 1.46 -8.81
CA ILE A 105 2.15 2.75 -9.48
C ILE A 105 1.34 2.75 -10.76
N SER A 106 0.60 3.82 -11.00
CA SER A 106 -0.28 3.96 -12.15
C SER A 106 -0.07 5.30 -12.84
N HIS A 107 -0.17 5.28 -14.17
CA HIS A 107 -0.05 6.49 -14.98
C HIS A 107 -1.21 6.59 -15.98
#